data_06452d571d1f62d289175bea947cc5ad
#
_entry.id   06452d571d1f62d289175bea947cc5ad
#
_cell.length_a   1.000
_cell.length_b   1.000
_cell.length_c   1.000
_cell.angle_alpha   90.00
_cell.angle_beta   90.00
_cell.angle_gamma   90.00
#
_symmetry.space_group_name_H-M   'P 1'
#
loop_
_entity.id
_entity.type
_entity.pdbx_description
1 polymer ?
#
loop_
_entity_poly.entity_id
_entity_poly.type
_entity_poly.pdbx_seq_one_letter_code
_entity_poly.pdbx_strand_id
1 'polypeptide(L)'
;MPTPTARLFTAALTMLLAPLVAGSVAAAAPTGSASGHDAFYLPPDPLPGGASGDVLRAEPVVAPALDALATRVMYRSENATGGPIAVTGTVFVPSRPWAGDGPRPTVVLGPGTQGMGDQCAPSKLANHLQEYEYLHIVPLLARGYAVAMTDYEGLGTPGGHPYLNRVSQGHAMLDLARAALQLTDRGIDEGTRIGFWGYSQGGMSSAAAAELAGTYAPELPVVAAVAGSPPASLADLAVAGDGSLLSGGIGWVVNGFAAAYPQVREELFGAFNPAGRDILARAETFCVYDAPRMNPFFPTAWYTVDG
;
A
#
# COMPACT_ATOMS: atom_id res chain seq x y z
N MET A 1 -16.65 -41.31 -19.33
CA MET A 1 -17.18 -39.95 -19.60
C MET A 1 -16.59 -39.06 -18.55
N PRO A 2 -15.64 -38.17 -18.86
CA PRO A 2 -15.08 -37.25 -17.90
C PRO A 2 -15.98 -36.00 -17.77
N THR A 3 -16.18 -35.55 -16.54
CA THR A 3 -17.02 -34.43 -16.13
C THR A 3 -16.48 -33.08 -16.62
N PRO A 4 -17.34 -32.06 -16.87
CA PRO A 4 -16.98 -30.83 -17.56
C PRO A 4 -16.29 -29.74 -16.67
N THR A 5 -15.75 -30.07 -15.52
CA THR A 5 -15.16 -29.10 -14.57
C THR A 5 -13.65 -28.82 -14.74
N ALA A 6 -12.97 -29.47 -15.69
CA ALA A 6 -11.51 -29.32 -15.86
C ALA A 6 -11.06 -28.29 -16.92
N ARG A 7 -11.98 -27.53 -17.53
CA ARG A 7 -11.62 -26.63 -18.66
C ARG A 7 -11.60 -25.12 -18.34
N LEU A 8 -11.86 -24.71 -17.12
CA LEU A 8 -11.95 -23.28 -16.77
C LEU A 8 -10.68 -22.69 -16.14
N PHE A 9 -9.68 -23.51 -15.81
CA PHE A 9 -8.44 -23.02 -15.19
C PHE A 9 -7.25 -22.78 -16.14
N THR A 10 -7.37 -23.17 -17.42
CA THR A 10 -6.26 -23.08 -18.39
C THR A 10 -6.25 -21.80 -19.22
N ALA A 11 -7.28 -20.97 -19.15
CA ALA A 11 -7.40 -19.76 -19.97
C ALA A 11 -6.80 -18.48 -19.35
N ALA A 12 -6.48 -18.49 -18.07
CA ALA A 12 -6.00 -17.28 -17.37
C ALA A 12 -4.46 -17.12 -17.36
N LEU A 13 -3.70 -18.16 -17.77
CA LEU A 13 -2.23 -18.13 -17.66
C LEU A 13 -1.51 -17.86 -19.00
N THR A 14 -2.23 -17.71 -20.11
CA THR A 14 -1.61 -17.53 -21.44
C THR A 14 -1.52 -16.09 -21.93
N MET A 15 -1.91 -15.09 -21.16
CA MET A 15 -1.86 -13.68 -21.56
C MET A 15 -0.64 -12.89 -21.06
N LEU A 16 0.36 -13.53 -20.46
CA LEU A 16 1.54 -12.84 -19.90
C LEU A 16 2.87 -13.15 -20.61
N LEU A 17 2.85 -13.82 -21.76
CA LEU A 17 4.06 -14.08 -22.54
C LEU A 17 3.91 -13.54 -23.97
N ALA A 18 3.89 -12.21 -24.11
CA ALA A 18 4.27 -11.58 -25.36
C ALA A 18 5.80 -11.44 -25.40
N PRO A 19 6.50 -11.81 -26.49
CA PRO A 19 7.94 -11.63 -26.56
C PRO A 19 8.27 -10.15 -26.59
N LEU A 20 8.98 -9.66 -25.56
CA LEU A 20 9.64 -8.38 -25.57
C LEU A 20 10.76 -8.42 -26.61
N VAL A 21 10.53 -7.80 -27.76
CA VAL A 21 11.58 -7.43 -28.69
C VAL A 21 12.48 -6.42 -27.99
N ALA A 22 13.71 -6.84 -27.71
CA ALA A 22 14.73 -6.00 -27.09
C ALA A 22 15.17 -4.89 -28.06
N GLY A 23 14.51 -3.74 -27.94
CA GLY A 23 15.07 -2.47 -28.39
C GLY A 23 15.85 -1.87 -27.23
N SER A 24 17.19 -1.83 -27.34
CA SER A 24 18.05 -1.15 -26.39
C SER A 24 17.82 0.37 -26.49
N VAL A 25 16.84 0.87 -25.74
CA VAL A 25 16.77 2.28 -25.39
C VAL A 25 17.63 2.41 -24.12
N ALA A 26 18.82 2.94 -24.25
CA ALA A 26 19.61 3.39 -23.11
C ALA A 26 18.81 4.51 -22.42
N ALA A 27 18.01 4.14 -21.41
CA ALA A 27 17.47 5.11 -20.50
C ALA A 27 18.63 5.70 -19.71
N ALA A 28 18.95 6.96 -19.96
CA ALA A 28 19.84 7.73 -19.12
C ALA A 28 19.24 7.68 -17.70
N ALA A 29 19.99 7.12 -16.76
CA ALA A 29 19.65 7.20 -15.35
C ALA A 29 19.50 8.69 -15.00
N PRO A 30 18.43 9.10 -14.31
CA PRO A 30 18.36 10.45 -13.82
C PRO A 30 19.47 10.62 -12.80
N THR A 31 20.51 11.43 -13.15
CA THR A 31 21.49 11.95 -12.21
C THR A 31 20.83 13.06 -11.38
N GLY A 32 19.85 12.68 -10.57
CA GLY A 32 19.32 13.50 -9.51
C GLY A 32 20.04 13.11 -8.23
N SER A 33 20.84 14.01 -7.69
CA SER A 33 21.44 13.88 -6.36
C SER A 33 20.32 13.53 -5.35
N ALA A 34 20.51 12.42 -4.66
CA ALA A 34 19.72 12.04 -3.48
C ALA A 34 20.05 13.03 -2.34
N SER A 35 19.40 14.20 -2.36
CA SER A 35 19.45 15.17 -1.26
C SER A 35 18.20 16.05 -1.30
N GLY A 36 17.16 15.54 -0.72
CA GLY A 36 15.92 16.26 -0.50
C GLY A 36 14.80 15.30 -0.28
N HIS A 37 14.63 14.83 0.97
CA HIS A 37 13.32 14.34 1.37
C HIS A 37 12.34 15.45 1.00
N ASP A 38 11.35 15.12 0.16
CA ASP A 38 10.27 16.05 -0.12
C ASP A 38 9.73 16.52 1.26
N ALA A 39 9.83 17.81 1.52
CA ALA A 39 9.48 18.39 2.83
C ALA A 39 8.04 18.06 3.25
N PHE A 40 7.19 17.70 2.30
CA PHE A 40 5.84 17.24 2.59
C PHE A 40 5.84 15.98 3.44
N TYR A 41 6.74 15.03 3.21
CA TYR A 41 6.78 13.73 3.88
C TYR A 41 7.49 13.74 5.24
N LEU A 42 8.06 14.87 5.61
CA LEU A 42 8.66 15.04 6.94
C LEU A 42 7.57 15.48 7.92
N PRO A 43 7.16 14.64 8.88
CA PRO A 43 6.18 15.05 9.88
C PRO A 43 6.75 16.15 10.78
N PRO A 44 5.88 16.95 11.43
CA PRO A 44 6.30 17.81 12.51
C PRO A 44 6.96 17.00 13.64
N ASP A 45 8.04 17.54 14.24
CA ASP A 45 8.69 16.94 15.40
C ASP A 45 8.77 18.00 16.52
N PRO A 46 8.10 17.80 17.68
CA PRO A 46 7.25 16.64 18.00
C PRO A 46 5.96 16.60 17.17
N LEU A 47 5.42 15.38 16.99
CA LEU A 47 4.12 15.20 16.31
C LEU A 47 3.03 15.90 17.14
N PRO A 48 2.22 16.80 16.55
CA PRO A 48 1.18 17.51 17.27
C PRO A 48 0.20 16.56 17.96
N GLY A 49 -0.29 16.93 19.13
CA GLY A 49 -1.41 16.23 19.76
C GLY A 49 -2.65 16.32 18.88
N GLY A 50 -3.55 15.34 19.01
CA GLY A 50 -4.77 15.28 18.22
C GLY A 50 -5.35 13.87 18.16
N ALA A 51 -6.45 13.72 17.45
CA ALA A 51 -7.10 12.44 17.21
C ALA A 51 -6.51 11.72 16.01
N SER A 52 -6.64 10.39 15.98
CA SER A 52 -6.34 9.58 14.80
C SER A 52 -7.24 10.00 13.64
N GLY A 53 -6.65 10.24 12.47
CA GLY A 53 -7.32 10.81 11.29
C GLY A 53 -7.22 12.34 11.18
N ASP A 54 -6.70 13.09 12.18
CA ASP A 54 -6.51 14.53 12.03
C ASP A 54 -5.55 14.85 10.88
N VAL A 55 -5.96 15.77 10.01
CA VAL A 55 -5.13 16.24 8.90
C VAL A 55 -4.02 17.14 9.43
N LEU A 56 -2.79 16.70 9.30
CA LEU A 56 -1.60 17.46 9.68
C LEU A 56 -1.15 18.42 8.57
N ARG A 57 -1.36 18.00 7.31
CA ARG A 57 -0.99 18.78 6.12
C ARG A 57 -1.81 18.32 4.91
N ALA A 58 -2.25 19.27 4.07
CA ALA A 58 -2.92 18.97 2.82
C ALA A 58 -2.49 19.96 1.75
N GLU A 59 -2.20 19.47 0.55
CA GLU A 59 -1.86 20.30 -0.61
C GLU A 59 -2.40 19.72 -1.92
N PRO A 60 -2.81 20.57 -2.86
CA PRO A 60 -3.18 20.11 -4.19
C PRO A 60 -1.95 19.54 -4.91
N VAL A 61 -2.14 18.44 -5.63
CA VAL A 61 -1.10 17.83 -6.47
C VAL A 61 -1.65 17.55 -7.87
N VAL A 62 -0.75 17.41 -8.82
CA VAL A 62 -1.12 16.97 -10.17
C VAL A 62 -1.20 15.45 -10.18
N ALA A 63 -2.32 14.91 -10.65
CA ALA A 63 -2.49 13.49 -10.94
C ALA A 63 -2.61 13.32 -12.47
N PRO A 64 -1.50 13.11 -13.18
CA PRO A 64 -1.52 13.05 -14.65
C PRO A 64 -2.49 11.98 -15.13
N ALA A 65 -3.18 12.25 -16.24
CA ALA A 65 -4.16 11.35 -16.87
C ALA A 65 -5.44 11.05 -16.06
N LEU A 66 -5.65 11.67 -14.90
CA LEU A 66 -6.91 11.58 -14.17
C LEU A 66 -7.75 12.85 -14.35
N ASP A 67 -9.03 12.69 -14.70
CA ASP A 67 -10.01 13.79 -14.66
C ASP A 67 -10.54 13.92 -13.22
N ALA A 68 -9.65 14.36 -12.33
CA ALA A 68 -9.92 14.49 -10.91
C ALA A 68 -9.06 15.60 -10.29
N LEU A 69 -9.59 16.23 -9.26
CA LEU A 69 -8.80 17.01 -8.32
C LEU A 69 -8.07 16.05 -7.39
N ALA A 70 -6.77 16.22 -7.23
CA ALA A 70 -5.96 15.41 -6.34
C ALA A 70 -5.41 16.26 -5.19
N THR A 71 -5.56 15.77 -3.98
CA THR A 71 -5.03 16.38 -2.75
C THR A 71 -4.16 15.37 -2.04
N ARG A 72 -2.87 15.67 -1.90
CA ARG A 72 -1.97 14.90 -1.05
C ARG A 72 -2.21 15.32 0.40
N VAL A 73 -2.31 14.34 1.29
CA VAL A 73 -2.58 14.57 2.71
C VAL A 73 -1.52 13.88 3.56
N MET A 74 -1.18 14.51 4.67
CA MET A 74 -0.52 13.86 5.81
C MET A 74 -1.52 13.87 6.96
N TYR A 75 -1.71 12.74 7.59
CA TYR A 75 -2.69 12.56 8.66
C TYR A 75 -2.09 11.78 9.83
N ARG A 76 -2.65 12.03 11.00
CA ARG A 76 -2.30 11.31 12.22
C ARG A 76 -2.89 9.91 12.19
N SER A 77 -2.10 8.92 12.59
CA SER A 77 -2.54 7.52 12.72
C SER A 77 -1.87 6.86 13.92
N GLU A 78 -2.09 5.57 14.08
CA GLU A 78 -1.48 4.75 15.11
C GLU A 78 -0.75 3.56 14.49
N ASN A 79 0.45 3.30 15.01
CA ASN A 79 1.23 2.12 14.62
C ASN A 79 0.64 0.82 15.20
N ALA A 80 1.29 -0.31 14.94
CA ALA A 80 0.86 -1.63 15.40
C ALA A 80 0.71 -1.77 16.92
N THR A 81 1.33 -0.89 17.71
CA THR A 81 1.35 -0.92 19.19
C THR A 81 0.56 0.24 19.82
N GLY A 82 -0.17 1.02 19.02
CA GLY A 82 -0.98 2.16 19.48
C GLY A 82 -0.19 3.46 19.64
N GLY A 83 1.08 3.49 19.23
CA GLY A 83 1.87 4.73 19.23
C GLY A 83 1.46 5.68 18.10
N PRO A 84 1.43 7.01 18.35
CA PRO A 84 1.05 7.98 17.33
C PRO A 84 2.11 8.10 16.24
N ILE A 85 1.66 8.14 14.99
CA ILE A 85 2.49 8.31 13.80
C ILE A 85 1.84 9.28 12.81
N ALA A 86 2.63 9.73 11.83
CA ALA A 86 2.12 10.42 10.65
C ALA A 86 2.17 9.48 9.44
N VAL A 87 1.08 9.44 8.69
CA VAL A 87 0.96 8.67 7.46
C VAL A 87 0.57 9.61 6.33
N THR A 88 0.94 9.31 5.10
CA THR A 88 0.55 10.08 3.93
C THR A 88 -0.38 9.31 3.00
N GLY A 89 -0.98 10.03 2.08
CA GLY A 89 -1.86 9.46 1.07
C GLY A 89 -2.34 10.53 0.09
N THR A 90 -3.17 10.12 -0.88
CA THR A 90 -3.76 11.03 -1.85
C THR A 90 -5.26 10.81 -1.97
N VAL A 91 -6.02 11.90 -1.97
CA VAL A 91 -7.46 11.90 -2.19
C VAL A 91 -7.75 12.45 -3.59
N PHE A 92 -8.47 11.68 -4.39
CA PHE A 92 -8.86 12.00 -5.75
C PHE A 92 -10.38 12.23 -5.81
N VAL A 93 -10.81 13.38 -6.28
CA VAL A 93 -12.22 13.72 -6.45
C VAL A 93 -12.51 13.98 -7.91
N PRO A 94 -13.42 13.22 -8.58
CA PRO A 94 -13.73 13.47 -9.98
C PRO A 94 -14.16 14.91 -10.23
N SER A 95 -13.65 15.53 -11.33
CA SER A 95 -14.01 16.91 -11.71
C SER A 95 -15.49 17.04 -12.06
N ARG A 96 -16.11 15.96 -12.53
CA ARG A 96 -17.54 15.95 -12.83
C ARG A 96 -18.40 15.82 -11.56
N PRO A 97 -19.60 16.45 -11.53
CA PRO A 97 -20.54 16.30 -10.42
C PRO A 97 -20.93 14.83 -10.19
N TRP A 98 -21.26 14.49 -8.97
CA TRP A 98 -21.90 13.20 -8.64
C TRP A 98 -23.32 13.14 -9.22
N ALA A 99 -23.64 12.05 -9.92
CA ALA A 99 -24.92 11.87 -10.57
C ALA A 99 -25.83 10.82 -9.86
N GLY A 100 -25.35 10.25 -8.76
CA GLY A 100 -26.11 9.28 -7.97
C GLY A 100 -26.91 9.95 -6.86
N ASP A 101 -27.64 9.14 -6.10
CA ASP A 101 -28.45 9.60 -4.96
C ASP A 101 -27.58 9.91 -3.75
N GLY A 102 -27.92 11.01 -3.05
CA GLY A 102 -27.24 11.44 -1.82
C GLY A 102 -25.81 11.91 -2.03
N PRO A 103 -25.01 11.99 -0.95
CA PRO A 103 -23.61 12.40 -1.02
C PRO A 103 -22.76 11.44 -1.85
N ARG A 104 -21.75 11.98 -2.56
CA ARG A 104 -20.78 11.18 -3.33
C ARG A 104 -20.07 10.18 -2.41
N PRO A 105 -20.12 8.88 -2.68
CA PRO A 105 -19.40 7.91 -1.86
C PRO A 105 -17.88 8.05 -2.03
N THR A 106 -17.15 7.77 -0.96
CA THR A 106 -15.69 7.72 -0.94
C THR A 106 -15.19 6.29 -0.78
N VAL A 107 -14.33 5.85 -1.69
CA VAL A 107 -13.66 4.56 -1.60
C VAL A 107 -12.24 4.80 -1.06
N VAL A 108 -11.95 4.21 0.10
CA VAL A 108 -10.60 4.17 0.64
C VAL A 108 -9.89 2.96 0.06
N LEU A 109 -8.86 3.24 -0.74
CA LEU A 109 -8.07 2.24 -1.45
C LEU A 109 -6.83 1.89 -0.62
N GLY A 110 -6.72 0.62 -0.26
CA GLY A 110 -5.47 0.03 0.21
C GLY A 110 -4.67 -0.45 -1.00
N PRO A 111 -3.51 0.13 -1.29
CA PRO A 111 -2.69 -0.33 -2.40
C PRO A 111 -2.13 -1.72 -2.15
N GLY A 112 -1.89 -2.47 -3.23
CA GLY A 112 -1.12 -3.71 -3.20
C GLY A 112 0.34 -3.45 -2.86
N THR A 113 1.17 -4.47 -2.95
CA THR A 113 2.58 -4.37 -2.57
C THR A 113 3.33 -3.30 -3.36
N GLN A 114 3.83 -2.30 -2.66
CA GLN A 114 4.64 -1.22 -3.23
C GLN A 114 6.14 -1.46 -3.04
N GLY A 115 6.51 -2.18 -2.00
CA GLY A 115 7.87 -2.36 -1.49
C GLY A 115 8.05 -1.72 -0.13
N MET A 116 9.27 -1.36 0.24
CA MET A 116 9.56 -0.81 1.57
C MET A 116 10.32 0.53 1.55
N GLY A 117 10.87 0.93 0.42
CA GLY A 117 11.60 2.20 0.33
C GLY A 117 10.67 3.41 0.25
N ASP A 118 11.10 4.55 0.79
CA ASP A 118 10.34 5.81 0.76
C ASP A 118 9.93 6.28 -0.64
N GLN A 119 10.71 5.93 -1.65
CA GLN A 119 10.42 6.25 -3.03
C GLN A 119 9.25 5.43 -3.59
N CYS A 120 8.88 4.34 -2.91
CA CYS A 120 7.79 3.45 -3.32
C CYS A 120 6.41 3.94 -2.86
N ALA A 121 6.34 5.05 -2.12
CA ALA A 121 5.08 5.60 -1.65
C ALA A 121 4.11 5.86 -2.82
N PRO A 122 2.88 5.29 -2.78
CA PRO A 122 1.88 5.47 -3.82
C PRO A 122 1.65 6.92 -4.22
N SER A 123 1.61 7.83 -3.26
CA SER A 123 1.42 9.26 -3.51
C SER A 123 2.58 9.90 -4.30
N LYS A 124 3.81 9.37 -4.16
CA LYS A 124 4.97 9.79 -4.97
C LYS A 124 4.87 9.21 -6.38
N LEU A 125 4.55 7.93 -6.51
CA LEU A 125 4.44 7.24 -7.79
C LEU A 125 3.28 7.77 -8.65
N ALA A 126 2.16 8.14 -8.04
CA ALA A 126 1.01 8.71 -8.71
C ALA A 126 1.34 10.01 -9.46
N ASN A 127 2.19 10.85 -8.91
CA ASN A 127 2.60 12.10 -9.55
C ASN A 127 3.39 11.90 -10.86
N HIS A 128 3.93 10.69 -11.08
CA HIS A 128 4.78 10.35 -12.22
C HIS A 128 4.18 9.29 -13.15
N LEU A 129 2.88 8.95 -13.01
CA LEU A 129 2.23 7.85 -13.75
C LEU A 129 2.90 6.48 -13.53
N GLN A 130 3.55 6.28 -12.40
CA GLN A 130 4.22 5.04 -12.05
C GLN A 130 3.42 4.19 -11.06
N GLU A 131 2.28 4.71 -10.60
CA GLU A 131 1.40 4.00 -9.67
C GLU A 131 0.48 3.03 -10.42
N TYR A 132 0.68 1.74 -10.20
CA TYR A 132 -0.12 0.71 -10.89
C TYR A 132 -1.57 0.63 -10.39
N GLU A 133 -1.86 1.17 -9.21
CA GLU A 133 -3.22 1.23 -8.67
C GLU A 133 -4.15 2.14 -9.51
N TYR A 134 -3.62 2.86 -10.48
CA TYR A 134 -4.44 3.53 -11.49
C TYR A 134 -5.40 2.56 -12.20
N LEU A 135 -5.07 1.26 -12.27
CA LEU A 135 -5.98 0.22 -12.75
C LEU A 135 -7.28 0.14 -11.94
N HIS A 136 -7.23 0.47 -10.65
CA HIS A 136 -8.38 0.51 -9.75
C HIS A 136 -8.96 1.92 -9.59
N ILE A 137 -8.10 2.93 -9.51
CA ILE A 137 -8.51 4.33 -9.34
C ILE A 137 -9.35 4.81 -10.51
N VAL A 138 -8.88 4.61 -11.75
CA VAL A 138 -9.57 5.08 -12.97
C VAL A 138 -11.01 4.57 -13.07
N PRO A 139 -11.31 3.26 -12.92
CA PRO A 139 -12.68 2.77 -12.97
C PRO A 139 -13.58 3.31 -11.85
N LEU A 140 -13.03 3.55 -10.65
CA LEU A 140 -13.78 4.10 -9.51
C LEU A 140 -14.14 5.57 -9.77
N LEU A 141 -13.16 6.39 -10.20
CA LEU A 141 -13.38 7.78 -10.61
C LEU A 141 -14.35 7.84 -11.79
N ALA A 142 -14.25 6.93 -12.77
CA ALA A 142 -15.16 6.83 -13.89
C ALA A 142 -16.60 6.56 -13.48
N ARG A 143 -16.84 5.90 -12.34
CA ARG A 143 -18.17 5.73 -11.74
C ARG A 143 -18.61 6.94 -10.90
N GLY A 144 -17.75 7.92 -10.71
CA GLY A 144 -18.03 9.13 -9.96
C GLY A 144 -17.69 9.07 -8.49
N TYR A 145 -17.09 7.99 -7.99
CA TYR A 145 -16.65 7.89 -6.60
C TYR A 145 -15.44 8.78 -6.33
N ALA A 146 -15.35 9.35 -5.14
CA ALA A 146 -14.08 9.84 -4.64
C ALA A 146 -13.21 8.63 -4.23
N VAL A 147 -11.88 8.75 -4.37
CA VAL A 147 -10.93 7.70 -4.01
C VAL A 147 -9.87 8.29 -3.08
N ALA A 148 -9.68 7.69 -1.91
CA ALA A 148 -8.61 8.04 -0.98
C ALA A 148 -7.63 6.87 -0.88
N MET A 149 -6.40 7.02 -1.36
CA MET A 149 -5.37 5.98 -1.36
C MET A 149 -4.32 6.31 -0.31
N THR A 150 -4.08 5.38 0.62
CA THR A 150 -3.04 5.52 1.66
C THR A 150 -1.67 5.11 1.12
N ASP A 151 -0.61 5.72 1.69
CA ASP A 151 0.76 5.23 1.47
C ASP A 151 1.14 4.14 2.49
N TYR A 152 0.34 3.95 3.54
CA TYR A 152 0.66 3.18 4.75
C TYR A 152 1.77 3.81 5.60
N GLU A 153 1.95 3.30 6.83
CA GLU A 153 3.04 3.66 7.72
C GLU A 153 4.41 3.40 7.07
N GLY A 154 5.33 4.34 7.19
CA GLY A 154 6.73 4.17 6.81
C GLY A 154 6.99 4.09 5.29
N LEU A 155 6.01 4.38 4.43
CA LEU A 155 6.23 4.64 3.02
C LEU A 155 6.17 6.14 2.76
N GLY A 156 7.33 6.70 2.41
CA GLY A 156 7.52 8.14 2.19
C GLY A 156 7.77 8.94 3.47
N THR A 157 7.22 8.55 4.60
CA THR A 157 7.49 9.14 5.92
C THR A 157 8.61 8.38 6.65
N PRO A 158 9.35 9.02 7.58
CA PRO A 158 10.41 8.35 8.33
C PRO A 158 9.91 7.11 9.08
N GLY A 159 10.72 6.07 9.10
CA GLY A 159 10.44 4.78 9.75
C GLY A 159 10.40 3.63 8.77
N GLY A 160 10.34 2.40 9.26
CA GLY A 160 10.19 1.22 8.41
C GLY A 160 8.72 0.94 8.11
N HIS A 161 8.42 0.47 6.90
CA HIS A 161 7.07 0.04 6.53
C HIS A 161 6.71 -1.29 7.22
N PRO A 162 5.66 -1.35 8.07
CA PRO A 162 5.21 -2.61 8.69
C PRO A 162 4.40 -3.46 7.69
N TYR A 163 5.10 -3.96 6.67
CA TYR A 163 4.51 -4.72 5.58
C TYR A 163 3.70 -5.92 6.10
N LEU A 164 2.48 -6.07 5.62
CA LEU A 164 1.50 -7.08 6.03
C LEU A 164 1.20 -7.10 7.54
N ASN A 165 1.42 -6.00 8.25
CA ASN A 165 0.92 -5.86 9.60
C ASN A 165 -0.54 -5.41 9.59
N ARG A 166 -1.42 -6.30 10.02
CA ARG A 166 -2.88 -6.10 9.99
C ARG A 166 -3.32 -4.85 10.75
N VAL A 167 -2.76 -4.62 11.93
CA VAL A 167 -3.20 -3.51 12.81
C VAL A 167 -2.79 -2.16 12.21
N SER A 168 -1.49 -1.97 11.92
CA SER A 168 -0.97 -0.73 11.36
C SER A 168 -1.67 -0.38 10.03
N GLN A 169 -1.84 -1.35 9.12
CA GLN A 169 -2.42 -1.09 7.81
C GLN A 169 -3.93 -0.84 7.88
N GLY A 170 -4.63 -1.52 8.79
CA GLY A 170 -6.04 -1.26 9.07
C GLY A 170 -6.26 0.14 9.65
N HIS A 171 -5.42 0.56 10.62
CA HIS A 171 -5.46 1.91 11.17
C HIS A 171 -5.18 2.95 10.09
N ALA A 172 -4.16 2.77 9.27
CA ALA A 172 -3.84 3.72 8.19
C ALA A 172 -5.02 3.94 7.23
N MET A 173 -5.78 2.89 6.91
CA MET A 173 -6.98 3.02 6.07
C MET A 173 -8.14 3.71 6.78
N LEU A 174 -8.40 3.38 8.03
CA LEU A 174 -9.48 3.99 8.82
C LEU A 174 -9.19 5.47 9.09
N ASP A 175 -7.94 5.80 9.38
CA ASP A 175 -7.54 7.18 9.65
C ASP A 175 -7.48 8.03 8.38
N LEU A 176 -7.14 7.43 7.22
CA LEU A 176 -7.32 8.13 5.95
C LEU A 176 -8.79 8.39 5.64
N ALA A 177 -9.70 7.47 6.01
CA ALA A 177 -11.14 7.75 5.90
C ALA A 177 -11.54 8.98 6.72
N ARG A 178 -11.09 9.06 7.99
CA ARG A 178 -11.32 10.23 8.85
C ARG A 178 -10.73 11.51 8.28
N ALA A 179 -9.50 11.42 7.75
CA ALA A 179 -8.83 12.55 7.11
C ALA A 179 -9.58 13.01 5.86
N ALA A 180 -10.07 12.10 5.03
CA ALA A 180 -10.83 12.43 3.84
C ALA A 180 -12.13 13.17 4.18
N LEU A 181 -12.84 12.78 5.25
CA LEU A 181 -14.05 13.47 5.70
C LEU A 181 -13.83 14.93 6.10
N GLN A 182 -12.60 15.34 6.41
CA GLN A 182 -12.24 16.73 6.72
C GLN A 182 -12.01 17.59 5.46
N LEU A 183 -11.99 16.98 4.26
CA LEU A 183 -11.69 17.69 3.00
C LEU A 183 -12.94 18.18 2.26
N THR A 184 -13.91 18.74 2.98
CA THR A 184 -15.16 19.24 2.38
C THR A 184 -14.91 20.40 1.42
N ASP A 185 -13.93 21.24 1.69
CA ASP A 185 -13.45 22.31 0.81
C ASP A 185 -12.73 21.78 -0.47
N ARG A 186 -12.43 20.49 -0.50
CA ARG A 186 -11.78 19.79 -1.62
C ARG A 186 -12.71 18.84 -2.36
N GLY A 187 -14.02 18.93 -2.11
CA GLY A 187 -15.06 18.21 -2.83
C GLY A 187 -15.47 16.85 -2.26
N ILE A 188 -15.11 16.56 -1.02
CA ILE A 188 -15.70 15.45 -0.28
C ILE A 188 -17.03 15.92 0.31
N ASP A 189 -18.11 15.25 0.01
CA ASP A 189 -19.44 15.62 0.45
C ASP A 189 -19.62 15.32 1.95
N GLU A 190 -20.30 16.20 2.68
CA GLU A 190 -20.77 15.90 4.04
C GLU A 190 -21.70 14.68 4.02
N GLY A 191 -21.55 13.80 4.99
CA GLY A 191 -22.36 12.57 5.08
C GLY A 191 -22.01 11.51 4.02
N THR A 192 -20.86 11.64 3.34
CA THR A 192 -20.37 10.60 2.40
C THR A 192 -20.30 9.23 3.09
N ARG A 193 -20.63 8.18 2.34
CA ARG A 193 -20.48 6.78 2.78
C ARG A 193 -19.08 6.28 2.39
N ILE A 194 -18.49 5.47 3.29
CA ILE A 194 -17.14 4.92 3.11
C ILE A 194 -17.22 3.47 2.67
N GLY A 195 -16.50 3.14 1.60
CA GLY A 195 -16.19 1.76 1.22
C GLY A 195 -14.68 1.52 1.25
N PHE A 196 -14.25 0.31 1.64
CA PHE A 196 -12.86 -0.10 1.52
C PHE A 196 -12.65 -0.96 0.28
N TRP A 197 -11.51 -0.79 -0.38
CA TRP A 197 -11.14 -1.56 -1.55
C TRP A 197 -9.65 -1.88 -1.51
N GLY A 198 -9.25 -3.08 -1.90
CA GLY A 198 -7.86 -3.42 -2.12
C GLY A 198 -7.68 -4.85 -2.62
N TYR A 199 -6.50 -5.10 -3.20
CA TYR A 199 -6.08 -6.41 -3.70
C TYR A 199 -4.73 -6.80 -3.08
N SER A 200 -4.48 -8.08 -2.83
CA SER A 200 -3.25 -8.60 -2.23
C SER A 200 -2.97 -7.95 -0.86
N GLN A 201 -1.85 -7.24 -0.65
CA GLN A 201 -1.62 -6.43 0.57
C GLN A 201 -2.80 -5.50 0.84
N GLY A 202 -3.31 -4.81 -0.19
CA GLY A 202 -4.48 -3.95 -0.07
C GLY A 202 -5.76 -4.71 0.30
N GLY A 203 -5.88 -5.96 -0.17
CA GLY A 203 -6.97 -6.85 0.24
C GLY A 203 -6.93 -7.16 1.73
N MET A 204 -5.74 -7.46 2.26
CA MET A 204 -5.55 -7.67 3.71
C MET A 204 -5.86 -6.39 4.48
N SER A 205 -5.40 -5.23 3.99
CA SER A 205 -5.64 -3.93 4.64
C SER A 205 -7.13 -3.56 4.63
N SER A 206 -7.85 -3.84 3.53
CA SER A 206 -9.30 -3.63 3.44
C SER A 206 -10.07 -4.53 4.40
N ALA A 207 -9.70 -5.80 4.50
CA ALA A 207 -10.28 -6.73 5.47
C ALA A 207 -10.01 -6.26 6.90
N ALA A 208 -8.76 -5.88 7.21
CA ALA A 208 -8.36 -5.37 8.51
C ALA A 208 -9.13 -4.10 8.90
N ALA A 209 -9.28 -3.14 7.96
CA ALA A 209 -10.05 -1.93 8.19
C ALA A 209 -11.52 -2.25 8.50
N ALA A 210 -12.13 -3.18 7.75
CA ALA A 210 -13.51 -3.61 8.00
C ALA A 210 -13.68 -4.29 9.38
N GLU A 211 -12.73 -5.16 9.78
CA GLU A 211 -12.74 -5.83 11.07
C GLU A 211 -12.55 -4.86 12.25
N LEU A 212 -11.66 -3.87 12.09
CA LEU A 212 -11.34 -2.90 13.14
C LEU A 212 -12.34 -1.74 13.21
N ALA A 213 -13.12 -1.49 12.16
CA ALA A 213 -14.02 -0.32 12.08
C ALA A 213 -14.94 -0.20 13.30
N GLY A 214 -15.57 -1.30 13.71
CA GLY A 214 -16.53 -1.26 14.82
C GLY A 214 -15.93 -0.95 16.20
N THR A 215 -14.61 -1.13 16.38
CA THR A 215 -13.92 -0.89 17.65
C THR A 215 -13.00 0.33 17.62
N TYR A 216 -12.32 0.55 16.50
CA TYR A 216 -11.34 1.62 16.35
C TYR A 216 -11.95 2.91 15.76
N ALA A 217 -12.95 2.77 14.88
CA ALA A 217 -13.56 3.90 14.18
C ALA A 217 -15.10 3.74 14.05
N PRO A 218 -15.82 3.54 15.17
CA PRO A 218 -17.26 3.27 15.15
C PRO A 218 -18.11 4.42 14.60
N GLU A 219 -17.56 5.62 14.53
CA GLU A 219 -18.21 6.82 13.98
C GLU A 219 -18.18 6.88 12.45
N LEU A 220 -17.30 6.11 11.79
CA LEU A 220 -17.22 6.14 10.33
C LEU A 220 -18.42 5.45 9.67
N PRO A 221 -19.03 6.08 8.66
CA PRO A 221 -20.17 5.52 7.93
C PRO A 221 -19.71 4.44 6.93
N VAL A 222 -19.10 3.38 7.43
CA VAL A 222 -18.60 2.26 6.62
C VAL A 222 -19.76 1.41 6.15
N VAL A 223 -19.89 1.22 4.84
CA VAL A 223 -20.99 0.48 4.21
C VAL A 223 -20.56 -0.77 3.44
N ALA A 224 -19.29 -0.86 3.05
CA ALA A 224 -18.80 -1.99 2.26
C ALA A 224 -17.27 -2.14 2.40
N ALA A 225 -16.80 -3.36 2.19
CA ALA A 225 -15.38 -3.65 1.99
C ALA A 225 -15.21 -4.72 0.91
N VAL A 226 -14.21 -4.53 0.05
CA VAL A 226 -13.79 -5.50 -0.96
C VAL A 226 -12.34 -5.86 -0.71
N ALA A 227 -12.12 -7.10 -0.31
CA ALA A 227 -10.80 -7.67 -0.01
C ALA A 227 -10.44 -8.71 -1.08
N GLY A 228 -9.76 -8.28 -2.13
CA GLY A 228 -9.31 -9.17 -3.22
C GLY A 228 -8.05 -9.93 -2.82
N SER A 229 -8.09 -11.27 -2.86
CA SER A 229 -6.95 -12.16 -2.61
C SER A 229 -6.08 -11.76 -1.39
N PRO A 230 -6.68 -11.55 -0.21
CA PRO A 230 -5.92 -11.15 0.96
C PRO A 230 -4.98 -12.29 1.39
N PRO A 231 -3.71 -12.01 1.78
CA PRO A 231 -2.86 -12.99 2.44
C PRO A 231 -3.36 -13.25 3.87
N ALA A 232 -4.35 -14.13 3.99
CA ALA A 232 -5.02 -14.41 5.26
C ALA A 232 -4.15 -15.21 6.25
N SER A 233 -3.14 -15.94 5.75
CA SER A 233 -2.18 -16.71 6.53
C SER A 233 -0.77 -16.40 6.05
N LEU A 234 0.06 -15.82 6.92
CA LEU A 234 1.46 -15.54 6.60
C LEU A 234 2.29 -16.83 6.52
N ALA A 235 1.91 -17.87 7.27
CA ALA A 235 2.57 -19.16 7.17
C ALA A 235 2.35 -19.80 5.80
N ASP A 236 1.11 -19.79 5.29
CA ASP A 236 0.81 -20.31 3.94
C ASP A 236 1.45 -19.45 2.86
N LEU A 237 1.49 -18.12 3.06
CA LEU A 237 2.19 -17.20 2.16
C LEU A 237 3.68 -17.51 2.09
N ALA A 238 4.33 -17.79 3.23
CA ALA A 238 5.75 -18.15 3.27
C ALA A 238 6.00 -19.46 2.52
N VAL A 239 5.18 -20.49 2.74
CA VAL A 239 5.28 -21.78 2.03
C VAL A 239 5.06 -21.60 0.53
N ALA A 240 4.05 -20.85 0.12
CA ALA A 240 3.75 -20.59 -1.31
C ALA A 240 4.80 -19.67 -1.98
N GLY A 241 5.43 -18.80 -1.20
CA GLY A 241 6.47 -17.88 -1.66
C GLY A 241 7.84 -18.56 -1.81
N ASP A 242 8.11 -19.62 -1.03
CA ASP A 242 9.41 -20.27 -1.03
C ASP A 242 9.76 -20.86 -2.40
N GLY A 243 10.95 -20.57 -2.91
CA GLY A 243 11.40 -21.03 -4.23
C GLY A 243 10.56 -20.51 -5.42
N SER A 244 9.61 -19.61 -5.20
CA SER A 244 8.77 -19.03 -6.25
C SER A 244 9.35 -17.70 -6.78
N LEU A 245 8.66 -17.07 -7.73
CA LEU A 245 8.94 -15.70 -8.17
C LEU A 245 8.87 -14.69 -7.02
N LEU A 246 8.09 -15.00 -5.96
CA LEU A 246 7.84 -14.14 -4.81
C LEU A 246 8.77 -14.40 -3.62
N SER A 247 9.78 -15.27 -3.76
CA SER A 247 10.69 -15.63 -2.65
C SER A 247 11.30 -14.40 -1.97
N GLY A 248 11.68 -13.39 -2.75
CA GLY A 248 12.21 -12.14 -2.22
C GLY A 248 11.21 -11.36 -1.37
N GLY A 249 9.91 -11.53 -1.59
CA GLY A 249 8.85 -10.91 -0.80
C GLY A 249 8.83 -11.35 0.67
N ILE A 250 9.43 -12.50 0.99
CA ILE A 250 9.62 -12.96 2.38
C ILE A 250 10.49 -11.95 3.14
N GLY A 251 11.49 -11.35 2.48
CA GLY A 251 12.30 -10.29 3.08
C GLY A 251 11.51 -9.06 3.47
N TRP A 252 10.49 -8.69 2.69
CA TRP A 252 9.59 -7.59 3.07
C TRP A 252 8.74 -7.93 4.28
N VAL A 253 8.26 -9.18 4.41
CA VAL A 253 7.50 -9.62 5.59
C VAL A 253 8.36 -9.57 6.83
N VAL A 254 9.58 -10.11 6.78
CA VAL A 254 10.52 -10.11 7.92
C VAL A 254 10.85 -8.69 8.36
N ASN A 255 11.22 -7.81 7.42
CA ASN A 255 11.50 -6.41 7.71
C ASN A 255 10.26 -5.66 8.22
N GLY A 256 9.07 -5.97 7.68
CA GLY A 256 7.81 -5.38 8.12
C GLY A 256 7.47 -5.72 9.57
N PHE A 257 7.70 -6.97 9.99
CA PHE A 257 7.52 -7.37 11.38
C PHE A 257 8.58 -6.78 12.30
N ALA A 258 9.84 -6.70 11.84
CA ALA A 258 10.90 -6.03 12.57
C ALA A 258 10.66 -4.52 12.73
N ALA A 259 9.99 -3.88 11.78
CA ALA A 259 9.56 -2.49 11.87
C ALA A 259 8.39 -2.31 12.85
N ALA A 260 7.38 -3.18 12.76
CA ALA A 260 6.21 -3.15 13.64
C ALA A 260 6.55 -3.44 15.11
N TYR A 261 7.51 -4.35 15.32
CA TYR A 261 7.88 -4.88 16.64
C TYR A 261 9.40 -4.88 16.81
N PRO A 262 10.05 -3.73 17.06
CA PRO A 262 11.51 -3.62 17.12
C PRO A 262 12.18 -4.57 18.12
N GLN A 263 11.47 -4.98 19.16
CA GLN A 263 11.97 -5.91 20.19
C GLN A 263 12.28 -7.33 19.67
N VAL A 264 11.65 -7.76 18.55
CA VAL A 264 11.91 -9.07 17.95
C VAL A 264 12.88 -9.01 16.77
N ARG A 265 13.40 -7.83 16.42
CA ARG A 265 14.28 -7.64 15.26
C ARG A 265 15.51 -8.53 15.30
N GLU A 266 16.20 -8.59 16.45
CA GLU A 266 17.42 -9.39 16.58
C GLU A 266 17.15 -10.89 16.42
N GLU A 267 16.04 -11.38 16.97
CA GLU A 267 15.61 -12.78 16.83
C GLU A 267 15.29 -13.09 15.36
N LEU A 268 14.45 -12.25 14.71
CA LEU A 268 14.09 -12.43 13.32
C LEU A 268 15.33 -12.44 12.39
N PHE A 269 16.22 -11.47 12.55
CA PHE A 269 17.42 -11.36 11.72
C PHE A 269 18.45 -12.44 12.08
N GLY A 270 18.44 -12.95 13.32
CA GLY A 270 19.28 -14.05 13.79
C GLY A 270 19.02 -15.36 13.05
N ALA A 271 17.81 -15.58 12.54
CA ALA A 271 17.46 -16.74 11.73
C ALA A 271 18.13 -16.75 10.34
N PHE A 272 18.73 -15.63 9.91
CA PHE A 272 19.31 -15.50 8.57
C PHE A 272 20.85 -15.54 8.63
N ASN A 273 21.44 -16.29 7.70
CA ASN A 273 22.88 -16.30 7.46
C ASN A 273 23.34 -14.97 6.80
N PRO A 274 24.66 -14.73 6.62
CA PRO A 274 25.13 -13.46 6.03
C PRO A 274 24.52 -13.10 4.69
N ALA A 275 24.28 -14.08 3.81
CA ALA A 275 23.67 -13.84 2.49
C ALA A 275 22.17 -13.45 2.64
N GLY A 276 21.46 -14.09 3.58
CA GLY A 276 20.09 -13.74 3.91
C GLY A 276 19.97 -12.33 4.49
N ARG A 277 20.87 -11.94 5.38
CA ARG A 277 20.91 -10.58 5.94
C ARG A 277 21.17 -9.50 4.87
N ASP A 278 21.99 -9.81 3.86
CA ASP A 278 22.18 -8.92 2.70
C ASP A 278 20.87 -8.75 1.89
N ILE A 279 20.09 -9.83 1.74
CA ILE A 279 18.75 -9.76 1.10
C ILE A 279 17.82 -8.89 1.92
N LEU A 280 17.76 -9.08 3.25
CA LEU A 280 16.92 -8.26 4.12
C LEU A 280 17.27 -6.77 4.01
N ALA A 281 18.57 -6.44 4.04
CA ALA A 281 19.03 -5.06 3.92
C ALA A 281 18.64 -4.42 2.57
N ARG A 282 18.74 -5.16 1.46
CA ARG A 282 18.29 -4.69 0.14
C ARG A 282 16.77 -4.53 0.09
N ALA A 283 16.05 -5.47 0.68
CA ALA A 283 14.59 -5.44 0.72
C ALA A 283 14.04 -4.18 1.41
N GLU A 284 14.75 -3.60 2.39
CA GLU A 284 14.35 -2.35 3.08
C GLU A 284 14.25 -1.14 2.12
N THR A 285 14.93 -1.18 0.97
CA THR A 285 14.98 -0.05 0.03
C THR A 285 14.30 -0.33 -1.31
N PHE A 286 13.90 -1.57 -1.56
CA PHE A 286 13.37 -1.98 -2.86
C PHE A 286 11.88 -1.70 -2.98
N CYS A 287 11.50 -1.27 -4.18
CA CYS A 287 10.10 -1.23 -4.61
C CYS A 287 9.68 -2.57 -5.23
N VAL A 288 8.38 -2.75 -5.43
CA VAL A 288 7.83 -3.97 -6.07
C VAL A 288 8.46 -4.25 -7.44
N TYR A 289 8.81 -3.22 -8.18
CA TYR A 289 9.47 -3.33 -9.49
C TYR A 289 10.90 -3.88 -9.40
N ASP A 290 11.51 -3.87 -8.22
CA ASP A 290 12.83 -4.45 -7.96
C ASP A 290 12.75 -5.94 -7.58
N ALA A 291 11.55 -6.52 -7.45
CA ALA A 291 11.36 -7.93 -7.09
C ALA A 291 12.22 -8.92 -7.92
N PRO A 292 12.46 -8.72 -9.23
CA PRO A 292 13.39 -9.56 -9.99
C PRO A 292 14.83 -9.54 -9.49
N ARG A 293 15.22 -8.54 -8.69
CA ARG A 293 16.55 -8.42 -8.06
C ARG A 293 16.63 -9.05 -6.67
N MET A 294 15.49 -9.59 -6.17
CA MET A 294 15.37 -10.18 -4.84
C MET A 294 15.46 -11.70 -4.88
N ASN A 295 16.34 -12.23 -5.71
CA ASN A 295 16.64 -13.66 -5.84
C ASN A 295 15.38 -14.53 -6.04
N PRO A 296 14.56 -14.27 -7.08
CA PRO A 296 13.39 -15.08 -7.37
C PRO A 296 13.79 -16.53 -7.63
N PHE A 297 12.91 -17.47 -7.27
CA PHE A 297 13.07 -18.90 -7.43
C PHE A 297 14.13 -19.55 -6.53
N PHE A 298 14.76 -18.81 -5.62
CA PHE A 298 15.70 -19.39 -4.67
C PHE A 298 14.99 -19.81 -3.38
N PRO A 299 15.22 -21.03 -2.89
CA PRO A 299 14.67 -21.50 -1.62
C PRO A 299 15.19 -20.67 -0.43
N THR A 300 14.30 -20.35 0.51
CA THR A 300 14.67 -19.61 1.74
C THR A 300 15.70 -20.35 2.58
N ALA A 301 15.71 -21.67 2.52
CA ALA A 301 16.72 -22.53 3.16
C ALA A 301 18.18 -22.15 2.84
N TRP A 302 18.43 -21.52 1.67
CA TRP A 302 19.78 -21.06 1.32
C TRP A 302 20.21 -19.82 2.09
N TYR A 303 19.28 -19.13 2.74
CA TYR A 303 19.46 -17.84 3.39
C TYR A 303 19.24 -17.88 4.89
N THR A 304 18.84 -19.04 5.43
CA THR A 304 18.64 -19.27 6.86
C THR A 304 19.82 -20.04 7.48
N VAL A 305 19.97 -19.97 8.80
CA VAL A 305 21.09 -20.61 9.51
C VAL A 305 20.90 -22.12 9.65
N ASP A 306 19.64 -22.56 9.68
CA ASP A 306 19.29 -23.99 9.91
C ASP A 306 18.91 -24.74 8.61
N GLY A 307 18.88 -24.06 7.48
CA GLY A 307 18.55 -24.62 6.18
C GLY A 307 17.07 -24.64 5.86
#